data_278cd2ff21190163a99063404a985320
#
_entry.id   278cd2ff21190163a99063404a985320
#
_cell.length_a   1.000
_cell.length_b   1.000
_cell.length_c   1.000
_cell.angle_alpha   90.00
_cell.angle_beta   90.00
_cell.angle_gamma   90.00
#
_symmetry.space_group_name_H-M   'P 1'
#
loop_
_entity.id
_entity.type
_entity.pdbx_description
1 polymer ?
#
loop_
_entity_poly.entity_id
_entity_poly.type
_entity_poly.pdbx_seq_one_letter_code
_entity_poly.pdbx_strand_id
1 'polypeptide(L)'
;MTIGKISDGTDRFCAIFRDITPWKKSESELLNAKRVAEQASSAKSDFLAKISHEIRTPLNAIIGFSEVMMDERFGPVGNERYKQYLKDIHTSGGHLVSLLNDLLDLSKIEAGKLELNIAAVDLNELTQQCVALMQPQANRERVIIRTSLATSLPPVLADARSVRQIVLNLLSNSIKFTGAGGQVIVSTAPNDDGSIVLRVRDTGVGMSEKEIAIALEPFRQLATSIRRGQDGTGLGLPLTKALAEANRASFSIKSAVNAGTLVEVAFPGSRMAAE
;
A
#
# COMPACT_ATOMS: atom_id res chain seq x y z
N MET A 1 -6.45 46.98 4.07
CA MET A 1 -6.65 48.43 3.91
C MET A 1 -5.82 48.85 2.72
N THR A 2 -6.44 49.43 1.70
CA THR A 2 -5.75 50.00 0.55
C THR A 2 -6.02 51.46 0.53
N ILE A 3 -4.99 52.29 0.48
CA ILE A 3 -5.12 53.77 0.45
C ILE A 3 -4.64 54.22 -0.93
N GLY A 4 -5.52 54.92 -1.66
CA GLY A 4 -5.23 55.52 -2.95
C GLY A 4 -5.42 57.02 -2.90
N LYS A 5 -4.55 57.77 -3.57
CA LYS A 5 -4.70 59.22 -3.75
C LYS A 5 -5.54 59.44 -5.02
N ILE A 6 -6.60 60.26 -4.88
CA ILE A 6 -7.42 60.67 -6.04
C ILE A 6 -6.79 61.92 -6.63
N SER A 7 -6.35 61.85 -7.88
CA SER A 7 -5.67 62.92 -8.59
C SER A 7 -6.68 63.81 -9.33
N ASP A 8 -7.37 64.72 -8.61
CA ASP A 8 -8.33 65.69 -9.18
C ASP A 8 -7.97 67.15 -8.87
N GLY A 9 -6.69 67.39 -8.52
CA GLY A 9 -6.22 68.71 -8.15
C GLY A 9 -6.50 69.11 -6.68
N THR A 10 -7.14 68.21 -5.90
CA THR A 10 -7.33 68.34 -4.46
C THR A 10 -6.71 67.14 -3.73
N ASP A 11 -6.05 67.39 -2.59
CA ASP A 11 -5.45 66.29 -1.82
C ASP A 11 -6.53 65.47 -1.10
N ARG A 12 -7.21 64.57 -1.90
CA ARG A 12 -8.17 63.63 -1.36
C ARG A 12 -7.59 62.23 -1.32
N PHE A 13 -7.88 61.51 -0.25
CA PHE A 13 -7.50 60.10 -0.09
C PHE A 13 -8.77 59.26 0.00
N CYS A 14 -8.81 58.17 -0.72
CA CYS A 14 -9.83 57.13 -0.60
C CYS A 14 -9.21 55.96 0.19
N ALA A 15 -9.88 55.54 1.23
CA ALA A 15 -9.50 54.32 1.96
C ALA A 15 -10.59 53.25 1.77
N ILE A 16 -10.22 52.09 1.24
CA ILE A 16 -11.12 50.98 1.11
C ILE A 16 -10.88 50.02 2.27
N PHE A 17 -11.91 49.81 3.06
CA PHE A 17 -11.92 48.85 4.14
C PHE A 17 -12.68 47.61 3.70
N ARG A 18 -12.07 46.46 3.85
CA ARG A 18 -12.73 45.17 3.63
C ARG A 18 -12.91 44.50 5.00
N ASP A 19 -14.13 44.15 5.34
CA ASP A 19 -14.37 43.30 6.51
C ASP A 19 -13.88 41.91 6.21
N ILE A 20 -12.83 41.48 6.93
CA ILE A 20 -12.21 40.15 6.82
C ILE A 20 -12.61 39.26 8.01
N THR A 21 -13.50 39.71 8.89
CA THR A 21 -13.95 38.95 10.07
C THR A 21 -14.57 37.60 9.69
N PRO A 22 -15.47 37.50 8.67
CA PRO A 22 -15.99 36.21 8.25
C PRO A 22 -14.91 35.26 7.75
N TRP A 23 -13.95 35.77 6.99
CA TRP A 23 -12.83 34.98 6.46
C TRP A 23 -11.93 34.47 7.59
N LYS A 24 -11.55 35.32 8.55
CA LYS A 24 -10.76 34.93 9.73
C LYS A 24 -11.49 33.91 10.61
N LYS A 25 -12.81 34.04 10.75
CA LYS A 25 -13.62 33.07 11.50
C LYS A 25 -13.60 31.70 10.81
N SER A 26 -13.84 31.67 9.50
CA SER A 26 -13.80 30.43 8.71
C SER A 26 -12.41 29.79 8.72
N GLU A 27 -11.33 30.57 8.62
CA GLU A 27 -9.95 30.09 8.73
C GLU A 27 -9.69 29.45 10.12
N SER A 28 -10.12 30.12 11.19
CA SER A 28 -9.97 29.60 12.56
C SER A 28 -10.76 28.30 12.78
N GLU A 29 -11.99 28.22 12.28
CA GLU A 29 -12.83 27.01 12.34
C GLU A 29 -12.18 25.86 11.56
N LEU A 30 -11.62 26.11 10.36
CA LEU A 30 -10.91 25.11 9.56
C LEU A 30 -9.65 24.63 10.27
N LEU A 31 -8.84 25.53 10.82
CA LEU A 31 -7.64 25.17 11.57
C LEU A 31 -7.95 24.32 12.81
N ASN A 32 -9.04 24.68 13.53
CA ASN A 32 -9.47 23.90 14.69
C ASN A 32 -9.99 22.53 14.29
N ALA A 33 -10.81 22.43 13.24
CA ALA A 33 -11.29 21.15 12.71
C ALA A 33 -10.14 20.26 12.24
N LYS A 34 -9.15 20.84 11.54
CA LYS A 34 -7.92 20.12 11.13
C LYS A 34 -7.17 19.57 12.33
N ARG A 35 -6.92 20.39 13.36
CA ARG A 35 -6.20 19.99 14.57
C ARG A 35 -6.92 18.84 15.30
N VAL A 36 -8.24 18.91 15.44
CA VAL A 36 -9.04 17.85 16.07
C VAL A 36 -8.93 16.54 15.28
N ALA A 37 -9.01 16.61 13.95
CA ALA A 37 -8.86 15.44 13.08
C ALA A 37 -7.45 14.83 13.17
N GLU A 38 -6.40 15.65 13.18
CA GLU A 38 -5.01 15.19 13.34
C GLU A 38 -4.79 14.53 14.71
N GLN A 39 -5.33 15.10 15.78
CA GLN A 39 -5.26 14.51 17.12
C GLN A 39 -5.98 13.17 17.21
N ALA A 40 -7.17 13.05 16.61
CA ALA A 40 -7.91 11.81 16.57
C ALA A 40 -7.17 10.72 15.77
N SER A 41 -6.59 11.09 14.62
CA SER A 41 -5.76 10.19 13.80
C SER A 41 -4.51 9.71 14.54
N SER A 42 -3.80 10.63 15.23
CA SER A 42 -2.65 10.29 16.05
C SER A 42 -3.01 9.34 17.19
N ALA A 43 -4.07 9.62 17.95
CA ALA A 43 -4.53 8.76 19.04
C ALA A 43 -4.93 7.35 18.55
N LYS A 44 -5.60 7.26 17.38
CA LYS A 44 -5.91 5.98 16.72
C LYS A 44 -4.64 5.19 16.41
N SER A 45 -3.63 5.85 15.84
CA SER A 45 -2.36 5.21 15.49
C SER A 45 -1.60 4.70 16.72
N ASP A 46 -1.52 5.49 17.78
CA ASP A 46 -0.85 5.12 19.03
C ASP A 46 -1.57 3.95 19.74
N PHE A 47 -2.90 3.96 19.74
CA PHE A 47 -3.72 2.85 20.26
C PHE A 47 -3.46 1.56 19.47
N LEU A 48 -3.50 1.61 18.14
CA LEU A 48 -3.25 0.45 17.29
C LEU A 48 -1.82 -0.08 17.45
N ALA A 49 -0.82 0.79 17.62
CA ALA A 49 0.55 0.39 17.87
C ALA A 49 0.68 -0.40 19.19
N LYS A 50 0.04 0.06 20.26
CA LYS A 50 0.02 -0.63 21.56
C LYS A 50 -0.67 -1.99 21.47
N ILE A 51 -1.89 -2.04 20.89
CA ILE A 51 -2.64 -3.29 20.72
C ILE A 51 -1.87 -4.30 19.88
N SER A 52 -1.24 -3.85 18.77
CA SER A 52 -0.45 -4.75 17.94
C SER A 52 0.72 -5.37 18.69
N HIS A 53 1.39 -4.59 19.55
CA HIS A 53 2.48 -5.16 20.36
C HIS A 53 1.96 -6.20 21.36
N GLU A 54 0.83 -5.92 22.01
CA GLU A 54 0.20 -6.82 22.99
C GLU A 54 -0.34 -8.11 22.34
N ILE A 55 -0.82 -8.04 21.09
CA ILE A 55 -1.27 -9.22 20.34
C ILE A 55 -0.09 -9.99 19.73
N ARG A 56 0.96 -9.32 19.25
CA ARG A 56 2.12 -9.95 18.61
C ARG A 56 2.83 -10.92 19.56
N THR A 57 2.99 -10.56 20.83
CA THR A 57 3.72 -11.37 21.82
C THR A 57 3.10 -12.76 22.01
N PRO A 58 1.81 -12.93 22.37
CA PRO A 58 1.22 -14.26 22.49
C PRO A 58 1.13 -14.98 21.13
N LEU A 59 0.93 -14.25 20.04
CA LEU A 59 0.83 -14.85 18.72
C LEU A 59 2.17 -15.43 18.25
N ASN A 60 3.29 -14.74 18.51
CA ASN A 60 4.62 -15.27 18.22
C ASN A 60 4.92 -16.53 19.06
N ALA A 61 4.42 -16.61 20.30
CA ALA A 61 4.56 -17.82 21.11
C ALA A 61 3.75 -18.99 20.49
N ILE A 62 2.53 -18.75 20.03
CA ILE A 62 1.68 -19.76 19.36
C ILE A 62 2.37 -20.26 18.08
N ILE A 63 2.89 -19.34 17.25
CA ILE A 63 3.62 -19.66 16.02
C ILE A 63 4.88 -20.47 16.35
N GLY A 64 5.70 -20.01 17.31
CA GLY A 64 6.93 -20.68 17.70
C GLY A 64 6.69 -22.08 18.26
N PHE A 65 5.69 -22.28 19.11
CA PHE A 65 5.35 -23.61 19.59
C PHE A 65 4.84 -24.52 18.48
N SER A 66 4.01 -24.01 17.57
CA SER A 66 3.56 -24.81 16.43
C SER A 66 4.74 -25.22 15.52
N GLU A 67 5.72 -24.34 15.29
CA GLU A 67 6.94 -24.63 14.52
C GLU A 67 7.78 -25.71 15.20
N VAL A 68 8.06 -25.57 16.51
CA VAL A 68 8.83 -26.55 17.29
C VAL A 68 8.17 -27.94 17.26
N MET A 69 6.83 -27.99 17.32
CA MET A 69 6.07 -29.24 17.24
C MET A 69 6.03 -29.81 15.82
N MET A 70 5.94 -28.97 14.78
CA MET A 70 6.02 -29.40 13.37
C MET A 70 7.40 -30.00 13.04
N ASP A 71 8.47 -29.40 13.59
CA ASP A 71 9.84 -29.86 13.44
C ASP A 71 10.17 -31.10 14.32
N GLU A 72 9.22 -31.54 15.15
CA GLU A 72 9.35 -32.71 16.03
C GLU A 72 10.59 -32.64 16.95
N ARG A 73 11.02 -31.42 17.39
CA ARG A 73 12.27 -31.18 18.13
C ARG A 73 12.32 -31.91 19.48
N PHE A 74 11.19 -32.25 20.09
CA PHE A 74 11.10 -32.97 21.37
C PHE A 74 10.49 -34.36 21.24
N GLY A 75 10.46 -34.89 20.03
CA GLY A 75 9.95 -36.21 19.74
C GLY A 75 8.79 -36.19 18.75
N PRO A 76 8.45 -37.34 18.15
CA PRO A 76 7.49 -37.41 17.05
C PRO A 76 6.06 -37.07 17.53
N VAL A 77 5.34 -36.28 16.73
CA VAL A 77 3.92 -35.99 16.98
C VAL A 77 3.03 -37.22 16.76
N GLY A 78 3.52 -38.20 16.02
CA GLY A 78 2.93 -39.54 15.90
C GLY A 78 1.61 -39.65 15.13
N ASN A 79 1.00 -38.53 14.73
CA ASN A 79 -0.26 -38.50 14.00
C ASN A 79 -0.26 -37.41 12.92
N GLU A 80 -0.44 -37.80 11.67
CA GLU A 80 -0.42 -36.88 10.53
C GLU A 80 -1.51 -35.81 10.60
N ARG A 81 -2.68 -36.09 11.21
CA ARG A 81 -3.72 -35.06 11.43
C ARG A 81 -3.25 -33.97 12.38
N TYR A 82 -2.50 -34.31 13.41
CA TYR A 82 -1.93 -33.32 14.33
C TYR A 82 -0.86 -32.48 13.64
N LYS A 83 -0.04 -33.07 12.77
CA LYS A 83 0.89 -32.30 11.96
C LYS A 83 0.17 -31.31 11.04
N GLN A 84 -0.95 -31.73 10.43
CA GLN A 84 -1.73 -30.82 9.61
C GLN A 84 -2.33 -29.69 10.45
N TYR A 85 -2.87 -29.97 11.63
CA TYR A 85 -3.40 -28.92 12.54
C TYR A 85 -2.30 -27.94 12.97
N LEU A 86 -1.11 -28.42 13.25
CA LEU A 86 0.03 -27.55 13.58
C LEU A 86 0.41 -26.63 12.44
N LYS A 87 0.42 -27.15 11.22
CA LYS A 87 0.64 -26.37 9.99
C LYS A 87 -0.44 -25.31 9.80
N ASP A 88 -1.70 -25.65 10.05
CA ASP A 88 -2.82 -24.72 9.94
C ASP A 88 -2.72 -23.62 11.00
N ILE A 89 -2.35 -23.97 12.25
CA ILE A 89 -2.10 -23.01 13.34
C ILE A 89 -0.96 -22.06 12.97
N HIS A 90 0.17 -22.61 12.52
CA HIS A 90 1.34 -21.83 12.14
C HIS A 90 1.01 -20.84 11.00
N THR A 91 0.33 -21.34 9.96
CA THR A 91 -0.07 -20.54 8.79
C THR A 91 -1.06 -19.43 9.20
N SER A 92 -2.06 -19.77 10.00
CA SER A 92 -3.07 -18.81 10.48
C SER A 92 -2.43 -17.74 11.39
N GLY A 93 -1.53 -18.16 12.28
CA GLY A 93 -0.77 -17.25 13.13
C GLY A 93 0.07 -16.25 12.31
N GLY A 94 0.83 -16.76 11.34
CA GLY A 94 1.62 -15.92 10.42
C GLY A 94 0.76 -14.92 9.66
N HIS A 95 -0.42 -15.35 9.20
CA HIS A 95 -1.39 -14.48 8.55
C HIS A 95 -1.88 -13.34 9.46
N LEU A 96 -2.19 -13.63 10.72
CA LEU A 96 -2.59 -12.62 11.70
C LEU A 96 -1.49 -11.60 11.98
N VAL A 97 -0.22 -12.03 12.06
CA VAL A 97 0.93 -11.11 12.22
C VAL A 97 1.03 -10.18 11.01
N SER A 98 0.89 -10.72 9.79
CA SER A 98 0.91 -9.90 8.56
C SER A 98 -0.21 -8.85 8.57
N LEU A 99 -1.43 -9.24 8.93
CA LEU A 99 -2.58 -8.34 9.05
C LEU A 99 -2.34 -7.20 10.03
N LEU A 100 -1.80 -7.51 11.21
CA LEU A 100 -1.48 -6.51 12.22
C LEU A 100 -0.42 -5.52 11.72
N ASN A 101 0.58 -6.01 11.01
CA ASN A 101 1.61 -5.14 10.44
C ASN A 101 1.05 -4.23 9.34
N ASP A 102 0.25 -4.77 8.41
CA ASP A 102 -0.41 -4.01 7.35
C ASP A 102 -1.32 -2.91 7.92
N LEU A 103 -2.08 -3.22 8.98
CA LEU A 103 -2.94 -2.26 9.67
C LEU A 103 -2.13 -1.15 10.36
N LEU A 104 -1.03 -1.53 11.01
CA LEU A 104 -0.14 -0.57 11.65
C LEU A 104 0.50 0.38 10.64
N ASP A 105 1.02 -0.17 9.53
CA ASP A 105 1.66 0.63 8.50
C ASP A 105 0.67 1.60 7.88
N LEU A 106 -0.55 1.14 7.55
CA LEU A 106 -1.61 2.01 7.04
C LEU A 106 -1.95 3.13 8.04
N SER A 107 -2.10 2.78 9.33
CA SER A 107 -2.42 3.76 10.38
C SER A 107 -1.30 4.79 10.59
N LYS A 108 -0.01 4.38 10.48
CA LYS A 108 1.14 5.28 10.54
C LYS A 108 1.19 6.23 9.35
N ILE A 109 0.85 5.73 8.13
CA ILE A 109 0.78 6.54 6.93
C ILE A 109 -0.34 7.60 7.07
N GLU A 110 -1.55 7.17 7.47
CA GLU A 110 -2.69 8.08 7.69
C GLU A 110 -2.40 9.19 8.72
N ALA A 111 -1.59 8.86 9.74
CA ALA A 111 -1.17 9.82 10.76
C ALA A 111 0.07 10.65 10.39
N GLY A 112 0.67 10.44 9.21
CA GLY A 112 1.92 11.09 8.79
C GLY A 112 3.14 10.70 9.64
N LYS A 113 3.08 9.56 10.34
CA LYS A 113 4.12 9.05 11.26
C LYS A 113 5.01 7.96 10.64
N LEU A 114 4.82 7.66 9.35
CA LEU A 114 5.67 6.66 8.69
C LEU A 114 7.05 7.25 8.43
N GLU A 115 8.07 6.65 9.05
CA GLU A 115 9.47 7.00 8.79
C GLU A 115 9.98 6.20 7.60
N LEU A 116 10.29 6.89 6.50
CA LEU A 116 10.85 6.32 5.29
C LEU A 116 12.37 6.47 5.27
N ASN A 117 13.07 5.39 4.98
CA ASN A 117 14.50 5.43 4.70
C ASN A 117 14.73 5.57 3.19
N ILE A 118 14.67 6.81 2.72
CA ILE A 118 14.82 7.12 1.29
C ILE A 118 16.28 6.91 0.87
N ALA A 119 16.47 5.99 -0.08
CA ALA A 119 17.77 5.65 -0.65
C ALA A 119 17.63 5.40 -2.16
N ALA A 120 18.77 5.31 -2.86
CA ALA A 120 18.79 4.87 -4.24
C ALA A 120 18.48 3.37 -4.34
N VAL A 121 17.36 3.01 -4.97
CA VAL A 121 16.86 1.64 -5.10
C VAL A 121 16.93 1.21 -6.56
N ASP A 122 17.60 0.08 -6.82
CA ASP A 122 17.49 -0.62 -8.10
C ASP A 122 16.15 -1.33 -8.16
N LEU A 123 15.22 -0.75 -8.94
CA LEU A 123 13.86 -1.26 -9.07
C LEU A 123 13.83 -2.63 -9.77
N ASN A 124 14.72 -2.88 -10.71
CA ASN A 124 14.79 -4.16 -11.42
C ASN A 124 15.25 -5.30 -10.50
N GLU A 125 16.35 -5.08 -9.77
CA GLU A 125 16.86 -6.07 -8.82
C GLU A 125 15.82 -6.40 -7.75
N LEU A 126 15.21 -5.38 -7.13
CA LEU A 126 14.18 -5.57 -6.12
C LEU A 126 12.96 -6.31 -6.68
N THR A 127 12.52 -5.96 -7.90
CA THR A 127 11.39 -6.63 -8.56
C THR A 127 11.71 -8.10 -8.83
N GLN A 128 12.92 -8.44 -9.31
CA GLN A 128 13.34 -9.82 -9.55
C GLN A 128 13.36 -10.64 -8.25
N GLN A 129 13.85 -10.07 -7.16
CA GLN A 129 13.80 -10.70 -5.83
C GLN A 129 12.37 -11.01 -5.39
N CYS A 130 11.43 -10.06 -5.58
CA CYS A 130 10.02 -10.27 -5.26
C CYS A 130 9.37 -11.35 -6.14
N VAL A 131 9.67 -11.36 -7.43
CA VAL A 131 9.18 -12.39 -8.37
C VAL A 131 9.68 -13.77 -7.95
N ALA A 132 10.96 -13.91 -7.60
CA ALA A 132 11.53 -15.16 -7.12
C ALA A 132 10.84 -15.68 -5.84
N LEU A 133 10.52 -14.79 -4.91
CA LEU A 133 9.77 -15.11 -3.68
C LEU A 133 8.34 -15.59 -3.98
N MET A 134 7.69 -15.03 -5.00
CA MET A 134 6.29 -15.35 -5.34
C MET A 134 6.15 -16.54 -6.30
N GLN A 135 7.24 -16.98 -6.92
CA GLN A 135 7.22 -18.08 -7.88
C GLN A 135 6.64 -19.40 -7.34
N PRO A 136 6.96 -19.84 -6.09
CA PRO A 136 6.36 -21.05 -5.51
C PRO A 136 4.83 -20.95 -5.38
N GLN A 137 4.32 -19.76 -5.03
CA GLN A 137 2.88 -19.53 -4.94
C GLN A 137 2.22 -19.56 -6.33
N ALA A 138 2.81 -18.88 -7.31
CA ALA A 138 2.33 -18.89 -8.68
C ALA A 138 2.26 -20.31 -9.27
N ASN A 139 3.28 -21.13 -9.00
CA ASN A 139 3.31 -22.53 -9.45
C ASN A 139 2.18 -23.37 -8.81
N ARG A 140 1.88 -23.19 -7.52
CA ARG A 140 0.76 -23.86 -6.84
C ARG A 140 -0.58 -23.48 -7.45
N GLU A 141 -0.76 -22.20 -7.78
CA GLU A 141 -1.98 -21.67 -8.42
C GLU A 141 -2.01 -21.90 -9.95
N ARG A 142 -0.94 -22.48 -10.53
CA ARG A 142 -0.76 -22.68 -11.97
C ARG A 142 -0.85 -21.39 -12.78
N VAL A 143 -0.30 -20.30 -12.24
CA VAL A 143 -0.21 -18.98 -12.87
C VAL A 143 1.21 -18.75 -13.36
N ILE A 144 1.36 -18.20 -14.56
CA ILE A 144 2.67 -17.93 -15.18
C ILE A 144 3.07 -16.48 -14.85
N ILE A 145 4.19 -16.30 -14.17
CA ILE A 145 4.80 -14.96 -14.01
C ILE A 145 5.76 -14.72 -15.16
N ARG A 146 5.61 -13.58 -15.83
CA ARG A 146 6.53 -13.07 -16.85
C ARG A 146 7.11 -11.74 -16.43
N THR A 147 8.38 -11.51 -16.73
CA THR A 147 9.05 -10.22 -16.48
C THR A 147 9.45 -9.58 -17.79
N SER A 148 9.24 -8.26 -17.89
CA SER A 148 9.66 -7.41 -19.02
C SER A 148 10.31 -6.15 -18.43
N LEU A 149 11.53 -6.31 -17.92
CA LEU A 149 12.26 -5.24 -17.24
C LEU A 149 13.13 -4.49 -18.26
N ALA A 150 13.11 -3.16 -18.19
CA ALA A 150 13.96 -2.33 -19.06
C ALA A 150 15.45 -2.61 -18.79
N THR A 151 16.24 -2.69 -19.84
CA THR A 151 17.67 -3.10 -19.75
C THR A 151 18.52 -2.12 -18.95
N SER A 152 18.17 -0.84 -18.94
CA SER A 152 18.88 0.20 -18.20
C SER A 152 17.85 1.16 -17.58
N LEU A 153 17.75 1.13 -16.25
CA LEU A 153 16.96 2.07 -15.48
C LEU A 153 17.86 2.79 -14.48
N PRO A 154 17.75 4.10 -14.34
CA PRO A 154 18.36 4.78 -13.21
C PRO A 154 17.71 4.30 -11.90
N PRO A 155 18.44 4.32 -10.77
CA PRO A 155 17.86 4.02 -9.48
C PRO A 155 16.77 5.04 -9.12
N VAL A 156 15.72 4.59 -8.44
CA VAL A 156 14.67 5.45 -7.89
C VAL A 156 15.00 5.84 -6.45
N LEU A 157 14.67 7.07 -6.04
CA LEU A 157 14.77 7.50 -4.66
C LEU A 157 13.50 7.08 -3.92
N ALA A 158 13.60 6.02 -3.12
CA ALA A 158 12.46 5.43 -2.40
C ALA A 158 12.92 4.66 -1.16
N ASP A 159 11.99 4.30 -0.29
CA ASP A 159 12.22 3.33 0.77
C ASP A 159 12.12 1.91 0.21
N ALA A 160 13.20 1.16 0.24
CA ALA A 160 13.29 -0.19 -0.35
C ALA A 160 12.29 -1.18 0.30
N ARG A 161 11.95 -1.01 1.60
CA ARG A 161 10.97 -1.85 2.28
C ARG A 161 9.57 -1.58 1.77
N SER A 162 9.21 -0.30 1.62
CA SER A 162 7.93 0.12 1.04
C SER A 162 7.78 -0.37 -0.39
N VAL A 163 8.81 -0.22 -1.24
CA VAL A 163 8.79 -0.71 -2.62
C VAL A 163 8.61 -2.23 -2.67
N ARG A 164 9.34 -2.98 -1.83
CA ARG A 164 9.19 -4.45 -1.71
C ARG A 164 7.77 -4.83 -1.33
N GLN A 165 7.17 -4.16 -0.35
CA GLN A 165 5.79 -4.42 0.08
C GLN A 165 4.79 -4.13 -1.04
N ILE A 166 4.96 -3.02 -1.77
CA ILE A 166 4.15 -2.70 -2.96
C ILE A 166 4.20 -3.85 -3.97
N VAL A 167 5.41 -4.28 -4.37
CA VAL A 167 5.57 -5.34 -5.38
C VAL A 167 4.96 -6.66 -4.91
N LEU A 168 5.22 -7.08 -3.67
CA LEU A 168 4.68 -8.31 -3.11
C LEU A 168 3.16 -8.29 -3.01
N ASN A 169 2.56 -7.19 -2.57
CA ASN A 169 1.11 -7.03 -2.51
C ASN A 169 0.46 -7.12 -3.90
N LEU A 170 1.06 -6.46 -4.90
CA LEU A 170 0.56 -6.50 -6.28
C LEU A 170 0.68 -7.89 -6.88
N LEU A 171 1.82 -8.56 -6.72
CA LEU A 171 2.03 -9.93 -7.20
C LEU A 171 1.08 -10.91 -6.53
N SER A 172 0.95 -10.85 -5.20
CA SER A 172 0.06 -11.72 -4.44
C SER A 172 -1.39 -11.58 -4.89
N ASN A 173 -1.88 -10.34 -5.06
CA ASN A 173 -3.22 -10.09 -5.58
C ASN A 173 -3.38 -10.61 -6.99
N SER A 174 -2.44 -10.32 -7.90
CA SER A 174 -2.50 -10.77 -9.28
C SER A 174 -2.52 -12.29 -9.40
N ILE A 175 -1.69 -13.01 -8.64
CA ILE A 175 -1.68 -14.49 -8.61
C ILE A 175 -3.01 -15.02 -8.08
N LYS A 176 -3.51 -14.44 -6.98
CA LYS A 176 -4.73 -14.87 -6.32
C LYS A 176 -5.97 -14.72 -7.20
N PHE A 177 -6.08 -13.64 -7.98
CA PHE A 177 -7.26 -13.35 -8.79
C PHE A 177 -7.15 -13.81 -10.24
N THR A 178 -6.03 -14.43 -10.60
CA THR A 178 -5.81 -15.05 -11.92
C THR A 178 -6.12 -16.54 -11.84
N GLY A 179 -6.95 -17.03 -12.75
CA GLY A 179 -7.26 -18.46 -12.83
C GLY A 179 -6.08 -19.29 -13.35
N ALA A 180 -6.13 -20.59 -13.09
CA ALA A 180 -5.11 -21.53 -13.58
C ALA A 180 -4.93 -21.43 -15.10
N GLY A 181 -3.67 -21.40 -15.56
CA GLY A 181 -3.29 -21.17 -16.97
C GLY A 181 -3.20 -19.68 -17.34
N GLY A 182 -3.62 -18.76 -16.48
CA GLY A 182 -3.46 -17.33 -16.69
C GLY A 182 -2.04 -16.85 -16.42
N GLN A 183 -1.81 -15.55 -16.63
CA GLN A 183 -0.48 -14.96 -16.50
C GLN A 183 -0.49 -13.65 -15.74
N VAL A 184 0.63 -13.37 -15.07
CA VAL A 184 0.97 -12.09 -14.45
C VAL A 184 2.23 -11.56 -15.11
N ILE A 185 2.18 -10.33 -15.61
CA ILE A 185 3.30 -9.68 -16.28
C ILE A 185 3.76 -8.53 -15.39
N VAL A 186 5.02 -8.57 -14.99
CA VAL A 186 5.68 -7.48 -14.25
C VAL A 186 6.64 -6.77 -15.20
N SER A 187 6.52 -5.47 -15.31
CA SER A 187 7.38 -4.70 -16.19
C SER A 187 7.84 -3.40 -15.54
N THR A 188 9.02 -2.95 -15.94
CA THR A 188 9.56 -1.64 -15.59
C THR A 188 9.94 -0.89 -16.86
N ALA A 189 9.69 0.41 -16.89
CA ALA A 189 10.05 1.25 -18.01
C ALA A 189 10.29 2.71 -17.56
N PRO A 190 11.15 3.46 -18.23
CA PRO A 190 11.15 4.91 -18.11
C PRO A 190 9.93 5.49 -18.81
N ASN A 191 9.37 6.57 -18.27
CA ASN A 191 8.37 7.40 -18.94
C ASN A 191 9.04 8.63 -19.57
N ASP A 192 8.32 9.31 -20.46
CA ASP A 192 8.80 10.52 -21.16
C ASP A 192 9.05 11.70 -20.21
N ASP A 193 8.38 11.74 -19.06
CA ASP A 193 8.57 12.75 -18.00
C ASP A 193 9.78 12.46 -17.09
N GLY A 194 10.56 11.41 -17.38
CA GLY A 194 11.69 10.97 -16.59
C GLY A 194 11.35 10.15 -15.37
N SER A 195 10.07 9.90 -15.08
CA SER A 195 9.63 8.97 -14.04
C SER A 195 9.91 7.53 -14.45
N ILE A 196 10.05 6.66 -13.46
CA ILE A 196 10.23 5.21 -13.67
C ILE A 196 8.96 4.51 -13.21
N VAL A 197 8.34 3.78 -14.12
CA VAL A 197 7.09 3.07 -13.83
C VAL A 197 7.33 1.58 -13.63
N LEU A 198 6.77 1.06 -12.54
CA LEU A 198 6.55 -0.36 -12.30
C LEU A 198 5.11 -0.68 -12.69
N ARG A 199 4.92 -1.71 -13.50
CA ARG A 199 3.60 -2.21 -13.91
C ARG A 199 3.44 -3.65 -13.50
N VAL A 200 2.29 -3.98 -12.93
CA VAL A 200 1.86 -5.36 -12.71
C VAL A 200 0.53 -5.54 -13.40
N ARG A 201 0.50 -6.43 -14.40
CA ARG A 201 -0.70 -6.76 -15.18
C ARG A 201 -1.04 -8.22 -15.02
N ASP A 202 -2.28 -8.53 -14.76
CA ASP A 202 -2.79 -9.88 -14.73
C ASP A 202 -3.86 -10.10 -15.81
N THR A 203 -4.14 -11.37 -16.09
CA THR A 203 -5.24 -11.82 -16.96
C THR A 203 -6.39 -12.40 -16.14
N GLY A 204 -6.57 -11.88 -14.93
CA GLY A 204 -7.55 -12.37 -13.97
C GLY A 204 -8.98 -11.90 -14.27
N VAL A 205 -9.81 -12.02 -13.26
CA VAL A 205 -11.25 -11.70 -13.36
C VAL A 205 -11.56 -10.23 -13.59
N GLY A 206 -10.60 -9.36 -13.28
CA GLY A 206 -10.79 -7.92 -13.38
C GLY A 206 -11.86 -7.38 -12.44
N MET A 207 -12.10 -6.08 -12.55
CA MET A 207 -13.02 -5.31 -11.72
C MET A 207 -13.73 -4.25 -12.55
N SER A 208 -14.98 -3.93 -12.20
CA SER A 208 -15.68 -2.74 -12.67
C SER A 208 -15.16 -1.48 -11.95
N GLU A 209 -15.43 -0.30 -12.48
CA GLU A 209 -15.06 0.98 -11.84
C GLU A 209 -15.58 1.12 -10.40
N LYS A 210 -16.82 0.64 -10.15
CA LYS A 210 -17.38 0.63 -8.79
C LYS A 210 -16.61 -0.32 -7.87
N GLU A 211 -16.22 -1.46 -8.36
CA GLU A 211 -15.43 -2.43 -7.59
C GLU A 211 -14.01 -1.94 -7.32
N ILE A 212 -13.38 -1.20 -8.24
CA ILE A 212 -12.08 -0.55 -8.01
C ILE A 212 -12.19 0.43 -6.84
N ALA A 213 -13.24 1.27 -6.81
CA ALA A 213 -13.45 2.21 -5.72
C ALA A 213 -13.57 1.50 -4.37
N ILE A 214 -14.35 0.41 -4.32
CA ILE A 214 -14.51 -0.42 -3.10
C ILE A 214 -13.19 -1.12 -2.72
N ALA A 215 -12.44 -1.65 -3.68
CA ALA A 215 -11.17 -2.35 -3.43
C ALA A 215 -10.06 -1.44 -2.90
N LEU A 216 -10.20 -0.12 -3.07
CA LEU A 216 -9.30 0.88 -2.51
C LEU A 216 -9.70 1.36 -1.11
N GLU A 217 -10.88 0.95 -0.61
CA GLU A 217 -11.30 1.22 0.78
C GLU A 217 -10.71 0.15 1.72
N PRO A 218 -10.09 0.55 2.86
CA PRO A 218 -9.56 -0.41 3.83
C PRO A 218 -10.63 -1.40 4.34
N PHE A 219 -10.25 -2.67 4.51
CA PHE A 219 -11.10 -3.77 4.99
C PHE A 219 -12.29 -4.13 4.10
N ARG A 220 -12.38 -3.56 2.91
CA ARG A 220 -13.45 -3.90 1.96
C ARG A 220 -13.00 -5.04 1.05
N GLN A 221 -13.88 -5.99 0.88
CA GLN A 221 -13.69 -7.12 -0.02
C GLN A 221 -14.84 -7.15 -1.03
N LEU A 222 -14.52 -7.54 -2.24
CA LEU A 222 -15.51 -7.69 -3.29
C LEU A 222 -16.34 -8.98 -3.05
N ALA A 223 -17.63 -8.90 -3.27
CA ALA A 223 -18.54 -10.05 -3.13
C ALA A 223 -18.13 -11.23 -4.04
N THR A 224 -17.52 -10.94 -5.18
CA THR A 224 -16.96 -11.93 -6.13
C THR A 224 -15.78 -12.70 -5.52
N SER A 225 -14.95 -12.07 -4.70
CA SER A 225 -13.82 -12.69 -4.00
C SER A 225 -14.31 -13.64 -2.90
N ILE A 226 -15.27 -13.20 -2.10
CA ILE A 226 -15.86 -13.99 -1.00
C ILE A 226 -16.53 -15.25 -1.53
N ARG A 227 -17.28 -15.14 -2.64
CA ARG A 227 -17.95 -16.30 -3.28
C ARG A 227 -16.99 -17.37 -3.80
N ARG A 228 -15.73 -17.01 -4.08
CA ARG A 228 -14.69 -17.93 -4.57
C ARG A 228 -13.84 -18.52 -3.44
N GLY A 229 -14.14 -18.21 -2.17
CA GLY A 229 -13.32 -18.66 -1.04
C GLY A 229 -11.90 -18.07 -1.07
N GLN A 230 -11.73 -16.95 -1.75
CA GLN A 230 -10.45 -16.25 -1.84
C GLN A 230 -10.34 -15.25 -0.68
N ASP A 231 -10.03 -15.77 0.51
CA ASP A 231 -9.86 -14.95 1.70
C ASP A 231 -8.76 -13.89 1.51
N GLY A 232 -9.05 -12.69 1.94
CA GLY A 232 -8.09 -11.58 1.92
C GLY A 232 -8.41 -10.61 3.04
N THR A 233 -7.52 -9.69 3.29
CA THR A 233 -7.63 -8.73 4.38
C THR A 233 -8.41 -7.47 3.98
N GLY A 234 -8.45 -7.20 2.66
CA GLY A 234 -8.93 -5.91 2.15
C GLY A 234 -7.97 -4.76 2.43
N LEU A 235 -6.71 -5.05 2.84
CA LEU A 235 -5.70 -4.03 3.15
C LEU A 235 -4.65 -3.87 2.04
N GLY A 236 -4.40 -4.89 1.21
CA GLY A 236 -3.30 -4.89 0.27
C GLY A 236 -3.29 -3.72 -0.72
N LEU A 237 -4.40 -3.47 -1.45
CA LEU A 237 -4.48 -2.35 -2.39
C LEU A 237 -4.49 -0.97 -1.73
N PRO A 238 -5.27 -0.72 -0.65
CA PRO A 238 -5.19 0.52 0.12
C PRO A 238 -3.77 0.82 0.63
N LEU A 239 -3.10 -0.18 1.20
CA LEU A 239 -1.73 -0.05 1.69
C LEU A 239 -0.74 0.21 0.55
N THR A 240 -0.88 -0.49 -0.58
CA THR A 240 -0.04 -0.26 -1.77
C THR A 240 -0.14 1.18 -2.26
N LYS A 241 -1.36 1.73 -2.36
CA LYS A 241 -1.60 3.12 -2.74
C LYS A 241 -0.95 4.07 -1.73
N ALA A 242 -1.20 3.87 -0.44
CA ALA A 242 -0.67 4.72 0.62
C ALA A 242 0.88 4.70 0.68
N LEU A 243 1.51 3.52 0.51
CA LEU A 243 2.97 3.39 0.44
C LEU A 243 3.56 4.07 -0.81
N ALA A 244 2.88 3.97 -1.97
CA ALA A 244 3.31 4.66 -3.18
C ALA A 244 3.28 6.18 -2.97
N GLU A 245 2.17 6.72 -2.48
CA GLU A 245 2.00 8.15 -2.19
C GLU A 245 3.02 8.65 -1.15
N ALA A 246 3.29 7.87 -0.09
CA ALA A 246 4.31 8.20 0.91
C ALA A 246 5.72 8.28 0.30
N ASN A 247 6.02 7.46 -0.71
CA ASN A 247 7.27 7.51 -1.49
C ASN A 247 7.22 8.52 -2.64
N ARG A 248 6.25 9.45 -2.66
CA ARG A 248 6.02 10.44 -3.73
C ARG A 248 5.80 9.82 -5.11
N ALA A 249 5.45 8.53 -5.16
CA ALA A 249 5.10 7.86 -6.40
C ALA A 249 3.61 8.03 -6.70
N SER A 250 3.26 8.08 -7.98
CA SER A 250 1.85 8.04 -8.40
C SER A 250 1.37 6.59 -8.47
N PHE A 251 0.10 6.38 -8.16
CA PHE A 251 -0.56 5.08 -8.23
C PHE A 251 -1.76 5.17 -9.17
N SER A 252 -1.85 4.24 -10.11
CA SER A 252 -3.03 4.10 -10.97
C SER A 252 -3.43 2.64 -11.12
N ILE A 253 -4.74 2.41 -11.27
CA ILE A 253 -5.32 1.10 -11.50
C ILE A 253 -6.30 1.17 -12.66
N LYS A 254 -6.17 0.23 -13.61
CA LYS A 254 -7.08 0.04 -14.74
C LYS A 254 -7.53 -1.41 -14.76
N SER A 255 -8.81 -1.64 -14.76
CA SER A 255 -9.35 -3.00 -14.76
C SER A 255 -10.67 -3.03 -15.52
N ALA A 256 -10.97 -4.19 -16.11
CA ALA A 256 -12.28 -4.45 -16.68
C ALA A 256 -12.65 -5.92 -16.39
N VAL A 257 -13.93 -6.17 -16.17
CA VAL A 257 -14.43 -7.51 -15.84
C VAL A 257 -14.05 -8.51 -16.94
N ASN A 258 -13.43 -9.62 -16.55
CA ASN A 258 -12.87 -10.69 -17.41
C ASN A 258 -11.73 -10.26 -18.34
N ALA A 259 -11.15 -9.08 -18.15
CA ALA A 259 -10.00 -8.58 -18.94
C ALA A 259 -8.72 -8.43 -18.10
N GLY A 260 -8.81 -8.70 -16.79
CA GLY A 260 -7.70 -8.58 -15.86
C GLY A 260 -7.54 -7.18 -15.30
N THR A 261 -6.44 -6.98 -14.59
CA THR A 261 -6.10 -5.72 -13.91
C THR A 261 -4.69 -5.29 -14.29
N LEU A 262 -4.50 -3.99 -14.48
CA LEU A 262 -3.21 -3.33 -14.61
C LEU A 262 -3.07 -2.32 -13.48
N VAL A 263 -2.03 -2.48 -12.68
CA VAL A 263 -1.62 -1.47 -11.68
C VAL A 263 -0.29 -0.88 -12.11
N GLU A 264 -0.20 0.44 -12.07
CA GLU A 264 1.00 1.19 -12.38
C GLU A 264 1.40 2.04 -11.17
N VAL A 265 2.67 1.95 -10.79
CA VAL A 265 3.29 2.79 -9.76
C VAL A 265 4.45 3.53 -10.42
N ALA A 266 4.34 4.85 -10.56
CA ALA A 266 5.38 5.65 -11.19
C ALA A 266 6.14 6.44 -10.13
N PHE A 267 7.43 6.15 -10.00
CA PHE A 267 8.36 6.82 -9.11
C PHE A 267 8.97 8.03 -9.83
N PRO A 268 9.06 9.20 -9.17
CA PRO A 268 9.72 10.35 -9.78
C PRO A 268 11.18 10.02 -10.12
N GLY A 269 11.66 10.53 -11.23
CA GLY A 269 13.07 10.38 -11.62
C GLY A 269 14.01 11.00 -10.59
N SER A 270 15.23 10.49 -10.47
CA SER A 270 16.23 10.94 -9.49
C SER A 270 16.53 12.45 -9.53
N ARG A 271 16.26 13.12 -10.66
CA ARG A 271 16.42 14.59 -10.81
C ARG A 271 15.25 15.39 -10.22
N MET A 272 14.06 14.79 -10.05
CA MET A 272 12.88 15.47 -9.48
C MET A 272 12.79 15.29 -7.96
N ALA A 273 13.56 14.40 -7.38
CA ALA A 273 13.58 14.16 -5.93
C ALA A 273 14.51 15.10 -5.17
N ALA A 274 15.23 15.99 -5.86
CA ALA A 274 16.20 16.95 -5.30
C ALA A 274 15.61 18.36 -5.04
N GLU A 275 14.31 18.60 -5.35
CA GLU A 275 13.55 19.78 -4.98
C GLU A 275 12.54 19.44 -3.87
#